data_0ff5416541768a631c3522d5349d8df2
#
_entry.id   0ff5416541768a631c3522d5349d8df2
#
_cell.length_a   1.000
_cell.length_b   1.000
_cell.length_c   1.000
_cell.angle_alpha   90.00
_cell.angle_beta   90.00
_cell.angle_gamma   90.00
#
_symmetry.space_group_name_H-M   'P 1'
#
loop_
_entity.id
_entity.type
_entity.pdbx_description
1 polymer ?
#
loop_
_entity_poly.entity_id
_entity_poly.type
_entity_poly.pdbx_seq_one_letter_code
_entity_poly.pdbx_strand_id
1 'polypeptide(L)'
;MYKRQDGHALVDAKYSYITACSAEGDYSTIITNTTSEPITYNFEIANLAKADNEVYVWETRGPDEGQEYNANYFKKISTVTPENGKYSVTIKPYSMITVSTLNISEPEFDVPQESDNKLLSLPYTDDFGYSDEFLSSRGNAPLYTTDEGGAFEVAEKNGEKVLMQKITKDIKANEWGGTPDPTTNFGDDRWYNYSVSADILTDGKDSYAGVGLRYILADSGRSGYSVTLYENGNWNFFGGKKKVLDGNIADFDSSKWHNIKISALNNDITVSVDGEKIIDYKAEEGGYSAGRAALYSSYNNCCFDNVKVEATDSVQPYVNKFDNFDNIFTYSENGWEHSTMDSFKNYKRTISHGTEGAYFTVDFEGTGIILTGVQKGDTVVSIEVDGKTVNKEYTVSKTGNRQSFLLINGLEQGSHTLKLTVVSGSCSVDAAQVLYDYEAVNKAVISETSSVAESTDSSYSVPEDNDKSAKSNGGKGSFPFVPVAVGAVAVAAAIGAGVAIAKMKKKKD
;
A
#
# COMPACT_ATOMS: atom_id res chain seq x y z
N MET A 1 27.51 -9.96 -9.52
CA MET A 1 27.10 -8.54 -9.58
C MET A 1 26.82 -8.20 -11.03
N TYR A 2 25.56 -7.99 -11.40
CA TYR A 2 25.18 -7.63 -12.76
C TYR A 2 25.56 -6.17 -13.01
N LYS A 3 26.35 -5.90 -14.03
CA LYS A 3 26.59 -4.52 -14.47
C LYS A 3 25.50 -4.13 -15.46
N ARG A 4 24.77 -3.05 -15.16
CA ARG A 4 23.94 -2.36 -16.13
C ARG A 4 24.85 -1.85 -17.24
N GLN A 5 24.67 -2.34 -18.46
CA GLN A 5 25.56 -2.00 -19.56
C GLN A 5 25.00 -0.91 -20.47
N ASP A 6 23.71 -0.84 -20.62
CA ASP A 6 23.09 0.23 -21.40
C ASP A 6 21.60 0.32 -21.08
N GLY A 7 21.03 1.51 -21.13
CA GLY A 7 19.62 1.68 -20.91
C GLY A 7 19.18 3.13 -20.99
N HIS A 8 18.10 3.35 -21.69
CA HIS A 8 17.35 4.58 -21.62
C HIS A 8 16.11 4.36 -20.75
N ALA A 9 16.13 4.90 -19.55
CA ALA A 9 14.96 5.01 -18.68
C ALA A 9 14.56 6.49 -18.63
N LEU A 10 14.13 7.04 -19.75
CA LEU A 10 13.61 8.40 -19.80
C LEU A 10 12.10 8.35 -19.80
N VAL A 11 11.50 9.12 -18.91
CA VAL A 11 10.05 9.19 -18.67
C VAL A 11 9.27 9.53 -19.97
N ASP A 12 9.90 10.19 -20.92
CA ASP A 12 9.29 10.63 -22.19
C ASP A 12 9.73 9.81 -23.41
N ALA A 13 10.45 8.72 -23.20
CA ALA A 13 10.88 7.87 -24.32
C ALA A 13 9.70 7.01 -24.82
N LYS A 14 9.47 6.98 -26.11
CA LYS A 14 8.47 6.11 -26.76
C LYS A 14 8.76 4.62 -26.52
N TYR A 15 9.99 4.32 -26.16
CA TYR A 15 10.48 2.98 -25.82
C TYR A 15 11.63 3.09 -24.82
N SER A 16 11.78 2.09 -24.00
CA SER A 16 12.92 1.98 -23.09
C SER A 16 13.42 0.54 -23.05
N TYR A 17 14.69 0.38 -22.79
CA TYR A 17 15.29 -0.94 -22.61
C TYR A 17 16.33 -0.94 -21.50
N ILE A 18 16.55 -2.13 -20.93
CA ILE A 18 17.63 -2.39 -19.99
C ILE A 18 18.25 -3.75 -20.29
N THR A 19 19.58 -3.81 -20.30
CA THR A 19 20.31 -5.05 -20.50
C THR A 19 21.12 -5.41 -19.26
N ALA A 20 21.09 -6.68 -18.88
CA ALA A 20 21.93 -7.29 -17.86
C ALA A 20 22.75 -8.42 -18.48
N CYS A 21 24.01 -8.56 -18.04
CA CYS A 21 24.90 -9.64 -18.48
C CYS A 21 25.42 -10.39 -17.26
N SER A 22 25.57 -11.72 -17.41
CA SER A 22 26.24 -12.56 -16.42
C SER A 22 27.77 -12.62 -16.66
N ALA A 23 28.48 -13.11 -15.66
CA ALA A 23 29.92 -13.35 -15.79
C ALA A 23 30.24 -14.47 -16.81
N GLU A 24 29.31 -15.38 -17.03
CA GLU A 24 29.37 -16.50 -17.96
C GLU A 24 29.07 -16.10 -19.40
N GLY A 25 28.73 -14.81 -19.64
CA GLY A 25 28.47 -14.26 -20.96
C GLY A 25 27.02 -14.40 -21.43
N ASP A 26 26.08 -14.78 -20.53
CA ASP A 26 24.66 -14.68 -20.82
C ASP A 26 24.22 -13.22 -20.75
N TYR A 27 23.18 -12.90 -21.48
CA TYR A 27 22.53 -11.60 -21.39
C TYR A 27 21.01 -11.73 -21.41
N SER A 28 20.36 -10.73 -20.85
CA SER A 28 18.91 -10.53 -20.91
C SER A 28 18.62 -9.05 -21.14
N THR A 29 17.78 -8.74 -22.12
CA THR A 29 17.33 -7.38 -22.39
C THR A 29 15.82 -7.31 -22.26
N ILE A 30 15.32 -6.42 -21.42
CA ILE A 30 13.91 -6.08 -21.30
C ILE A 30 13.65 -4.81 -22.10
N ILE A 31 12.62 -4.81 -22.94
CA ILE A 31 12.27 -3.69 -23.80
C ILE A 31 10.77 -3.46 -23.75
N THR A 32 10.37 -2.20 -23.67
CA THR A 32 8.95 -1.79 -23.70
C THR A 32 8.64 -1.03 -24.99
N ASN A 33 7.45 -1.27 -25.52
CA ASN A 33 6.85 -0.45 -26.57
C ASN A 33 5.57 0.18 -26.01
N THR A 34 5.61 1.49 -25.76
CA THR A 34 4.48 2.28 -25.24
C THR A 34 3.70 3.00 -26.33
N THR A 35 3.90 2.63 -27.60
CA THR A 35 3.25 3.25 -28.76
C THR A 35 2.14 2.38 -29.33
N SER A 36 1.27 2.97 -30.15
CA SER A 36 0.23 2.26 -30.91
C SER A 36 0.76 1.48 -32.13
N GLU A 37 2.05 1.60 -32.45
CA GLU A 37 2.65 0.97 -33.62
C GLU A 37 3.68 -0.09 -33.22
N PRO A 38 3.82 -1.19 -34.00
CA PRO A 38 4.86 -2.16 -33.73
C PRO A 38 6.26 -1.56 -33.99
N ILE A 39 7.24 -1.92 -33.17
CA ILE A 39 8.62 -1.44 -33.29
C ILE A 39 9.54 -2.64 -33.49
N THR A 40 10.40 -2.58 -34.53
CA THR A 40 11.45 -3.59 -34.76
C THR A 40 12.77 -3.10 -34.17
N TYR A 41 13.36 -3.90 -33.30
CA TYR A 41 14.69 -3.69 -32.75
C TYR A 41 15.69 -4.59 -33.46
N ASN A 42 16.81 -3.98 -33.84
CA ASN A 42 17.98 -4.69 -34.37
C ASN A 42 19.02 -4.78 -33.26
N PHE A 43 19.39 -5.99 -32.90
CA PHE A 43 20.41 -6.25 -31.91
C PHE A 43 21.75 -6.51 -32.55
N GLU A 44 22.80 -5.97 -31.97
CA GLU A 44 24.20 -6.30 -32.31
C GLU A 44 24.93 -6.59 -30.99
N ILE A 45 25.20 -7.85 -30.74
CA ILE A 45 25.85 -8.33 -29.53
C ILE A 45 27.33 -8.52 -29.82
N ALA A 46 28.16 -7.77 -29.12
CA ALA A 46 29.60 -7.84 -29.26
C ALA A 46 30.29 -8.11 -27.94
N ASN A 47 31.43 -8.77 -27.97
CA ASN A 47 32.27 -9.01 -26.78
C ASN A 47 31.63 -9.86 -25.68
N LEU A 48 30.62 -10.65 -25.98
CA LEU A 48 30.07 -11.65 -25.08
C LEU A 48 30.35 -13.06 -25.59
N ALA A 49 30.65 -13.97 -24.68
CA ALA A 49 30.98 -15.36 -25.04
C ALA A 49 29.81 -16.10 -25.69
N LYS A 50 28.58 -15.69 -25.42
CA LYS A 50 27.36 -16.31 -25.90
C LYS A 50 26.59 -15.42 -26.91
N ALA A 51 27.30 -14.56 -27.64
CA ALA A 51 26.69 -13.64 -28.61
C ALA A 51 25.93 -14.36 -29.75
N ASP A 52 26.35 -15.55 -30.11
CA ASP A 52 25.74 -16.37 -31.17
C ASP A 52 24.85 -17.52 -30.64
N ASN A 53 24.63 -17.58 -29.32
CA ASN A 53 23.71 -18.56 -28.72
C ASN A 53 22.27 -18.23 -29.09
N GLU A 54 21.40 -19.25 -29.05
CA GLU A 54 19.96 -19.06 -29.19
C GLU A 54 19.43 -18.03 -28.19
N VAL A 55 18.54 -17.17 -28.66
CA VAL A 55 17.87 -16.11 -27.89
C VAL A 55 16.40 -16.46 -27.79
N TYR A 56 15.94 -16.58 -26.57
CA TYR A 56 14.54 -16.86 -26.25
C TYR A 56 13.80 -15.54 -26.07
N VAL A 57 12.69 -15.37 -26.77
CA VAL A 57 11.88 -14.15 -26.77
C VAL A 57 10.60 -14.41 -25.98
N TRP A 58 10.45 -13.67 -24.91
CA TRP A 58 9.28 -13.68 -24.02
C TRP A 58 8.46 -12.41 -24.23
N GLU A 59 7.15 -12.53 -24.34
CA GLU A 59 6.23 -11.39 -24.46
C GLU A 59 5.38 -11.27 -23.20
N THR A 60 5.26 -10.05 -22.69
CA THR A 60 4.30 -9.66 -21.66
C THR A 60 3.46 -8.52 -22.21
N ARG A 61 2.15 -8.66 -22.18
CA ARG A 61 1.20 -7.65 -22.64
C ARG A 61 -0.11 -7.71 -21.86
N GLY A 62 -0.93 -6.68 -21.96
CA GLY A 62 -2.31 -6.72 -21.46
C GLY A 62 -3.20 -7.63 -22.31
N PRO A 63 -4.40 -7.94 -21.81
CA PRO A 63 -5.40 -8.70 -22.57
C PRO A 63 -5.85 -7.95 -23.83
N ASP A 64 -6.32 -8.70 -24.80
CA ASP A 64 -7.02 -8.13 -25.94
C ASP A 64 -8.34 -7.50 -25.48
N GLU A 65 -8.88 -6.53 -26.24
CA GLU A 65 -10.11 -5.86 -25.89
C GLU A 65 -11.26 -6.85 -25.61
N GLY A 66 -11.91 -6.70 -24.47
CA GLY A 66 -12.98 -7.58 -24.00
C GLY A 66 -12.54 -8.96 -23.51
N GLN A 67 -11.25 -9.20 -23.34
CA GLN A 67 -10.70 -10.45 -22.80
C GLN A 67 -10.16 -10.23 -21.37
N GLU A 68 -10.26 -11.25 -20.54
CA GLU A 68 -9.62 -11.27 -19.23
C GLU A 68 -8.14 -11.66 -19.34
N TYR A 69 -7.32 -11.18 -18.40
CA TYR A 69 -5.91 -11.55 -18.34
C TYR A 69 -5.74 -13.03 -18.01
N ASN A 70 -4.83 -13.69 -18.72
CA ASN A 70 -4.45 -15.08 -18.48
C ASN A 70 -2.99 -15.34 -18.88
N ALA A 71 -2.47 -16.55 -18.61
CA ALA A 71 -1.08 -16.92 -18.87
C ALA A 71 -0.64 -16.78 -20.35
N ASN A 72 -1.54 -16.70 -21.32
CA ASN A 72 -1.19 -16.48 -22.72
C ASN A 72 -0.68 -15.07 -23.00
N TYR A 73 -0.84 -14.14 -22.07
CA TYR A 73 -0.31 -12.78 -22.17
C TYR A 73 1.08 -12.62 -21.54
N PHE A 74 1.64 -13.70 -20.99
CA PHE A 74 3.04 -13.79 -20.56
C PHE A 74 3.60 -15.16 -20.94
N LYS A 75 4.33 -15.25 -22.06
CA LYS A 75 4.87 -16.52 -22.56
C LYS A 75 6.07 -16.34 -23.48
N LYS A 76 6.79 -17.43 -23.68
CA LYS A 76 7.79 -17.53 -24.73
C LYS A 76 7.08 -17.58 -26.09
N ILE A 77 7.36 -16.58 -26.94
CA ILE A 77 6.72 -16.45 -28.25
C ILE A 77 7.59 -16.95 -29.40
N SER A 78 8.92 -16.94 -29.27
CA SER A 78 9.83 -17.41 -30.29
C SER A 78 11.23 -17.69 -29.74
N THR A 79 12.04 -18.37 -30.57
CA THR A 79 13.49 -18.51 -30.40
C THR A 79 14.13 -17.95 -31.64
N VAL A 80 15.20 -17.18 -31.48
CA VAL A 80 15.95 -16.57 -32.58
C VAL A 80 17.41 -17.04 -32.51
N THR A 81 17.99 -17.42 -33.64
CA THR A 81 19.43 -17.74 -33.73
C THR A 81 20.15 -16.53 -34.33
N PRO A 82 21.04 -15.87 -33.55
CA PRO A 82 21.84 -14.77 -34.07
C PRO A 82 22.80 -15.23 -35.18
N GLU A 83 23.06 -14.34 -36.11
CA GLU A 83 24.11 -14.51 -37.11
C GLU A 83 25.20 -13.46 -36.88
N ASN A 84 26.39 -13.90 -36.48
CA ASN A 84 27.49 -13.02 -36.07
C ASN A 84 27.07 -11.99 -34.99
N GLY A 85 26.36 -12.43 -33.97
CA GLY A 85 25.85 -11.60 -32.90
C GLY A 85 24.68 -10.69 -33.29
N LYS A 86 24.09 -10.85 -34.48
CA LYS A 86 23.02 -9.96 -34.97
C LYS A 86 21.69 -10.69 -35.14
N TYR A 87 20.62 -10.05 -34.69
CA TYR A 87 19.25 -10.51 -34.89
C TYR A 87 18.24 -9.35 -34.72
N SER A 88 17.00 -9.58 -35.10
CA SER A 88 15.93 -8.59 -34.98
C SER A 88 14.71 -9.17 -34.29
N VAL A 89 14.01 -8.37 -33.51
CA VAL A 89 12.73 -8.73 -32.87
C VAL A 89 11.76 -7.57 -33.02
N THR A 90 10.51 -7.89 -33.40
CA THR A 90 9.43 -6.91 -33.50
C THR A 90 8.55 -6.99 -32.23
N ILE A 91 8.36 -5.85 -31.60
CA ILE A 91 7.54 -5.69 -30.38
C ILE A 91 6.18 -5.14 -30.77
N LYS A 92 5.12 -5.78 -30.34
CA LYS A 92 3.75 -5.33 -30.57
C LYS A 92 3.47 -4.00 -29.85
N PRO A 93 2.44 -3.24 -30.27
CA PRO A 93 1.96 -2.10 -29.52
C PRO A 93 1.67 -2.44 -28.06
N TYR A 94 1.97 -1.49 -27.16
CA TYR A 94 1.65 -1.57 -25.72
C TYR A 94 2.09 -2.89 -25.08
N SER A 95 3.27 -3.41 -25.46
CA SER A 95 3.80 -4.66 -24.95
C SER A 95 5.24 -4.52 -24.46
N MET A 96 5.66 -5.50 -23.71
CA MET A 96 7.04 -5.66 -23.24
C MET A 96 7.58 -7.00 -23.74
N ILE A 97 8.83 -7.02 -24.17
CA ILE A 97 9.54 -8.28 -24.43
C ILE A 97 10.78 -8.40 -23.54
N THR A 98 11.12 -9.62 -23.25
CA THR A 98 12.44 -10.00 -22.74
C THR A 98 13.11 -10.90 -23.77
N VAL A 99 14.29 -10.52 -24.23
CA VAL A 99 15.17 -11.39 -25.01
C VAL A 99 16.31 -11.87 -24.13
N SER A 100 16.59 -13.17 -24.14
CA SER A 100 17.59 -13.75 -23.24
C SER A 100 18.27 -14.98 -23.85
N THR A 101 19.57 -15.17 -23.58
CA THR A 101 20.27 -16.42 -23.85
C THR A 101 20.01 -17.50 -22.81
N LEU A 102 19.35 -17.16 -21.70
CA LEU A 102 18.97 -18.12 -20.67
C LEU A 102 17.73 -18.90 -21.10
N ASN A 103 17.88 -20.21 -21.26
CA ASN A 103 16.78 -21.11 -21.55
C ASN A 103 16.11 -21.50 -20.23
N ILE A 104 15.09 -20.76 -19.85
CA ILE A 104 14.23 -21.12 -18.73
C ILE A 104 12.99 -21.86 -19.26
N SER A 105 12.55 -22.86 -18.52
CA SER A 105 11.23 -23.48 -18.77
C SER A 105 10.13 -22.44 -18.58
N GLU A 106 9.05 -22.59 -19.34
CA GLU A 106 7.85 -21.81 -19.06
C GLU A 106 7.48 -22.06 -17.59
N PRO A 107 7.35 -21.01 -16.78
CA PRO A 107 6.85 -21.23 -15.44
C PRO A 107 5.48 -21.88 -15.55
N GLU A 108 5.26 -22.98 -14.84
CA GLU A 108 3.92 -23.39 -14.51
C GLU A 108 3.34 -22.27 -13.65
N PHE A 109 2.67 -21.33 -14.27
CA PHE A 109 1.80 -20.44 -13.56
C PHE A 109 0.56 -21.25 -13.17
N ASP A 110 0.64 -21.91 -12.05
CA ASP A 110 -0.49 -21.83 -11.14
C ASP A 110 -0.60 -20.34 -10.83
N VAL A 111 -1.42 -19.62 -11.60
CA VAL A 111 -1.74 -18.21 -11.29
C VAL A 111 -2.26 -18.31 -9.88
N PRO A 112 -1.52 -17.87 -8.84
CA PRO A 112 -2.10 -17.86 -7.53
C PRO A 112 -3.38 -17.07 -7.71
N GLN A 113 -4.52 -17.72 -7.51
CA GLN A 113 -5.78 -17.05 -7.26
C GLN A 113 -5.41 -15.86 -6.44
N GLU A 114 -5.82 -14.66 -6.84
CA GLU A 114 -5.48 -13.39 -6.22
C GLU A 114 -5.19 -13.63 -4.76
N SER A 115 -3.96 -13.37 -4.34
CA SER A 115 -3.55 -13.67 -2.97
C SER A 115 -4.69 -13.16 -2.13
N ASP A 116 -5.37 -14.06 -1.41
CA ASP A 116 -6.48 -13.67 -0.56
C ASP A 116 -6.07 -12.37 0.07
N ASN A 117 -6.71 -11.27 -0.31
CA ASN A 117 -6.45 -9.95 0.24
C ASN A 117 -6.93 -9.96 1.70
N LYS A 118 -6.36 -10.93 2.46
CA LYS A 118 -6.73 -11.23 3.83
C LYS A 118 -6.50 -10.01 4.66
N LEU A 119 -7.52 -9.66 5.38
CA LEU A 119 -7.43 -8.65 6.40
C LEU A 119 -6.34 -9.05 7.40
N LEU A 120 -5.41 -8.17 7.70
CA LEU A 120 -4.51 -8.34 8.84
C LEU A 120 -5.32 -8.12 10.11
N SER A 121 -5.67 -9.24 10.76
CA SER A 121 -6.55 -9.24 11.92
C SER A 121 -5.91 -8.61 13.15
N LEU A 122 -6.73 -7.99 13.98
CA LEU A 122 -6.35 -7.51 15.31
C LEU A 122 -6.62 -8.61 16.38
N PRO A 123 -5.82 -8.71 17.45
CA PRO A 123 -4.66 -7.86 17.76
C PRO A 123 -3.43 -8.20 16.91
N TYR A 124 -2.60 -7.20 16.63
CA TYR A 124 -1.25 -7.35 16.09
C TYR A 124 -0.23 -6.92 17.15
N THR A 125 0.83 -7.70 17.32
CA THR A 125 1.93 -7.38 18.24
C THR A 125 3.27 -7.64 17.61
N ASP A 126 4.28 -6.83 17.93
CA ASP A 126 5.66 -7.02 17.51
C ASP A 126 6.60 -6.52 18.63
N ASP A 127 7.40 -7.44 19.16
CA ASP A 127 8.45 -7.16 20.15
C ASP A 127 9.85 -7.13 19.52
N PHE A 128 9.92 -7.19 18.18
CA PHE A 128 11.15 -7.18 17.38
C PHE A 128 12.17 -8.28 17.73
N GLY A 129 11.78 -9.27 18.52
CA GLY A 129 12.60 -10.39 18.98
C GLY A 129 12.95 -11.41 17.89
N TYR A 130 13.09 -10.99 16.63
CA TYR A 130 13.39 -11.86 15.48
C TYR A 130 14.71 -12.61 15.61
N SER A 131 14.79 -13.80 15.01
CA SER A 131 16.04 -14.55 14.92
C SER A 131 17.08 -13.82 14.03
N ASP A 132 18.37 -14.06 14.27
CA ASP A 132 19.44 -13.46 13.45
C ASP A 132 19.38 -13.95 12.00
N GLU A 133 18.95 -15.21 11.78
CA GLU A 133 18.76 -15.75 10.43
C GLU A 133 17.67 -15.00 9.68
N PHE A 134 16.54 -14.73 10.33
CA PHE A 134 15.43 -13.94 9.76
C PHE A 134 15.92 -12.54 9.41
N LEU A 135 16.56 -11.83 10.32
CA LEU A 135 17.05 -10.46 10.12
C LEU A 135 18.09 -10.38 9.01
N SER A 136 19.04 -11.31 8.97
CA SER A 136 20.11 -11.33 7.95
C SER A 136 19.54 -11.50 6.53
N SER A 137 18.45 -12.25 6.38
CA SER A 137 17.77 -12.46 5.08
C SER A 137 17.01 -11.23 4.58
N ARG A 138 16.71 -10.26 5.46
CA ARG A 138 15.86 -9.10 5.21
C ARG A 138 16.55 -7.75 5.37
N GLY A 139 17.85 -7.72 5.63
CA GLY A 139 18.57 -6.47 5.90
C GLY A 139 18.08 -5.77 7.17
N ASN A 140 17.77 -6.53 8.22
CA ASN A 140 17.24 -6.10 9.51
C ASN A 140 15.84 -5.42 9.46
N ALA A 141 15.12 -5.52 8.34
CA ALA A 141 13.77 -4.96 8.26
C ALA A 141 12.76 -5.82 9.06
N PRO A 142 11.88 -5.20 9.86
CA PRO A 142 10.81 -5.92 10.54
C PRO A 142 9.71 -6.39 9.56
N LEU A 143 8.72 -7.13 10.07
CA LEU A 143 7.56 -7.55 9.28
C LEU A 143 6.59 -6.39 9.06
N TYR A 144 5.93 -6.41 7.89
CA TYR A 144 4.80 -5.54 7.54
C TYR A 144 5.06 -4.03 7.56
N THR A 145 6.29 -3.58 7.77
CA THR A 145 6.62 -2.15 7.80
C THR A 145 6.98 -1.60 6.42
N THR A 146 6.67 -0.32 6.23
CA THR A 146 7.06 0.46 5.05
C THR A 146 7.56 1.82 5.51
N ASP A 147 8.82 2.12 5.20
CA ASP A 147 9.45 3.39 5.57
C ASP A 147 9.12 4.47 4.54
N GLU A 148 8.71 5.64 5.04
CA GLU A 148 8.42 6.84 4.24
C GLU A 148 9.27 8.05 4.67
N GLY A 149 10.47 7.80 5.01
CA GLY A 149 11.43 8.77 5.52
C GLY A 149 12.22 8.12 6.66
N GLY A 150 13.51 8.42 6.74
CA GLY A 150 14.37 7.69 7.64
C GLY A 150 14.67 6.26 7.15
N ALA A 151 15.12 5.42 8.07
CA ALA A 151 15.27 3.98 7.89
C ALA A 151 15.07 3.30 9.24
N PHE A 152 14.13 2.40 9.32
CA PHE A 152 13.79 1.69 10.54
C PHE A 152 14.28 0.24 10.45
N GLU A 153 15.21 -0.12 11.32
CA GLU A 153 15.82 -1.42 11.35
C GLU A 153 15.74 -2.00 12.75
N VAL A 154 15.65 -3.32 12.85
CA VAL A 154 15.85 -4.02 14.12
C VAL A 154 17.32 -3.93 14.47
N ALA A 155 17.61 -3.37 15.62
CA ALA A 155 18.97 -3.16 16.14
C ALA A 155 19.04 -3.51 17.61
N GLU A 156 20.27 -3.73 18.12
CA GLU A 156 20.47 -3.99 19.53
C GLU A 156 20.56 -2.68 20.33
N LYS A 157 19.82 -2.59 21.42
CA LYS A 157 19.86 -1.53 22.41
C LYS A 157 19.90 -2.16 23.80
N ASN A 158 21.02 -1.95 24.53
CA ASN A 158 21.23 -2.49 25.89
C ASN A 158 21.07 -4.02 25.99
N GLY A 159 21.39 -4.77 24.93
CA GLY A 159 21.31 -6.22 24.88
C GLY A 159 19.96 -6.79 24.44
N GLU A 160 18.99 -5.93 24.10
CA GLU A 160 17.68 -6.30 23.57
C GLU A 160 17.53 -5.83 22.13
N LYS A 161 16.78 -6.59 21.30
CA LYS A 161 16.44 -6.20 19.94
C LYS A 161 15.25 -5.25 19.99
N VAL A 162 15.40 -4.12 19.31
CA VAL A 162 14.37 -3.07 19.25
C VAL A 162 14.29 -2.52 17.83
N LEU A 163 13.20 -1.92 17.46
CA LEU A 163 13.12 -1.13 16.22
C LEU A 163 13.80 0.23 16.45
N MET A 164 14.76 0.58 15.60
CA MET A 164 15.51 1.83 15.71
C MET A 164 15.49 2.60 14.39
N GLN A 165 15.19 3.89 14.45
CA GLN A 165 15.40 4.78 13.31
C GLN A 165 16.90 5.06 13.18
N LYS A 166 17.53 4.62 12.08
CA LYS A 166 19.00 4.55 11.89
C LYS A 166 19.61 5.78 11.25
N ILE A 167 18.84 6.56 10.50
CA ILE A 167 19.36 7.75 9.81
C ILE A 167 19.41 8.92 10.80
N THR A 168 20.58 9.52 10.93
CA THR A 168 20.77 10.73 11.76
C THR A 168 20.83 11.99 10.91
N LYS A 169 20.79 13.15 11.56
CA LYS A 169 20.91 14.48 10.92
C LYS A 169 22.19 14.66 10.10
N ASP A 170 23.24 13.89 10.42
CA ASP A 170 24.52 13.93 9.72
C ASP A 170 24.48 13.20 8.37
N ILE A 171 23.50 12.35 8.17
CA ILE A 171 23.25 11.63 6.91
C ILE A 171 22.33 12.48 6.06
N LYS A 172 22.87 12.98 4.94
CA LYS A 172 22.08 13.79 4.00
C LYS A 172 20.92 12.96 3.44
N ALA A 173 19.69 13.40 3.73
CA ALA A 173 18.49 12.76 3.17
C ALA A 173 18.47 12.91 1.65
N ASN A 174 17.90 11.92 0.96
CA ASN A 174 17.73 11.96 -0.49
C ASN A 174 16.65 13.01 -0.84
N GLU A 175 16.96 13.95 -1.71
CA GLU A 175 16.19 15.18 -1.92
C GLU A 175 15.01 14.96 -2.90
N TRP A 176 14.01 14.21 -2.50
CA TRP A 176 12.74 14.16 -3.24
C TRP A 176 11.68 15.04 -2.56
N GLY A 177 11.93 16.36 -2.55
CA GLY A 177 10.91 17.34 -2.16
C GLY A 177 10.80 17.67 -0.67
N GLY A 178 11.86 17.52 0.09
CA GLY A 178 11.92 17.90 1.51
C GLY A 178 12.31 16.73 2.41
N THR A 179 12.55 17.03 3.67
CA THR A 179 12.91 16.03 4.69
C THR A 179 11.66 15.75 5.52
N PRO A 180 10.84 14.76 5.18
CA PRO A 180 9.72 14.40 6.03
C PRO A 180 10.21 13.87 7.37
N ASP A 181 9.38 13.94 8.40
CA ASP A 181 9.66 13.22 9.65
C ASP A 181 9.89 11.74 9.33
N PRO A 182 10.94 11.10 9.90
CA PRO A 182 11.12 9.67 9.78
C PRO A 182 9.84 8.94 10.21
N THR A 183 9.27 8.17 9.30
CA THR A 183 8.00 7.49 9.51
C THR A 183 8.08 6.09 8.95
N THR A 184 7.68 5.10 9.73
CA THR A 184 7.37 3.76 9.25
C THR A 184 5.90 3.46 9.52
N ASN A 185 5.22 2.82 8.58
CA ASN A 185 3.81 2.46 8.70
C ASN A 185 3.62 0.96 8.45
N PHE A 186 2.57 0.39 9.03
CA PHE A 186 2.27 -1.03 8.94
C PHE A 186 0.80 -1.31 9.16
N GLY A 187 0.37 -2.51 8.82
CA GLY A 187 -0.99 -2.97 9.04
C GLY A 187 -1.88 -2.88 7.80
N ASP A 188 -3.17 -2.70 8.02
CA ASP A 188 -4.21 -2.78 6.99
C ASP A 188 -4.94 -1.45 6.83
N ASP A 189 -5.17 -1.03 5.60
CA ASP A 189 -5.91 0.20 5.27
C ASP A 189 -7.39 0.15 5.72
N ARG A 190 -7.89 -1.04 6.09
CA ARG A 190 -9.27 -1.28 6.54
C ARG A 190 -9.46 -1.17 8.05
N TRP A 191 -8.40 -0.95 8.85
CA TRP A 191 -8.52 -0.74 10.29
C TRP A 191 -9.26 0.56 10.60
N TYR A 192 -10.33 0.47 11.38
CA TYR A 192 -11.24 1.58 11.66
C TYR A 192 -11.25 1.99 13.13
N ASN A 193 -11.77 1.11 14.02
CA ASN A 193 -11.82 1.32 15.47
C ASN A 193 -10.72 0.51 16.14
N TYR A 194 -9.58 1.14 16.40
CA TYR A 194 -8.42 0.47 16.96
C TYR A 194 -7.51 1.44 17.73
N SER A 195 -6.61 0.88 18.52
CA SER A 195 -5.55 1.58 19.20
C SER A 195 -4.18 1.11 18.76
N VAL A 196 -3.21 2.00 18.81
CA VAL A 196 -1.78 1.72 18.58
C VAL A 196 -1.03 2.11 19.83
N SER A 197 -0.20 1.22 20.36
CA SER A 197 0.73 1.53 21.43
C SER A 197 2.13 1.01 21.09
N ALA A 198 3.13 1.68 21.65
CA ALA A 198 4.53 1.27 21.61
C ALA A 198 5.25 1.77 22.84
N ASP A 199 6.25 1.02 23.28
CA ASP A 199 7.25 1.55 24.19
C ASP A 199 8.25 2.36 23.36
N ILE A 200 8.55 3.59 23.80
CA ILE A 200 9.46 4.50 23.10
C ILE A 200 10.61 4.91 24.00
N LEU A 201 11.78 5.14 23.39
CA LEU A 201 12.96 5.67 24.06
C LEU A 201 13.52 6.85 23.26
N THR A 202 13.58 8.03 23.92
CA THR A 202 13.97 9.31 23.31
C THR A 202 15.15 9.92 24.08
N ASP A 203 16.22 9.16 24.26
CA ASP A 203 17.37 9.54 25.09
C ASP A 203 18.36 10.55 24.45
N GLY A 204 18.08 11.00 23.25
CA GLY A 204 18.90 11.96 22.50
C GLY A 204 18.42 13.39 22.64
N LYS A 205 19.33 14.35 22.55
CA LYS A 205 18.96 15.79 22.51
C LYS A 205 18.13 16.12 21.27
N ASP A 206 17.07 16.91 21.43
CA ASP A 206 16.11 17.29 20.38
C ASP A 206 15.43 16.07 19.74
N SER A 207 15.36 14.95 20.47
CA SER A 207 14.72 13.73 19.98
C SER A 207 13.23 13.70 20.28
N TYR A 208 12.48 12.98 19.44
CA TYR A 208 11.09 12.63 19.68
C TYR A 208 10.76 11.29 19.03
N ALA A 209 9.81 10.60 19.63
CA ALA A 209 9.19 9.40 19.07
C ALA A 209 7.67 9.49 19.24
N GLY A 210 6.92 8.72 18.47
CA GLY A 210 5.48 8.75 18.58
C GLY A 210 4.76 7.69 17.79
N VAL A 211 3.45 7.64 17.97
CA VAL A 211 2.55 6.68 17.34
C VAL A 211 1.43 7.40 16.59
N GLY A 212 0.88 6.72 15.59
CA GLY A 212 -0.25 7.24 14.83
C GLY A 212 -1.18 6.14 14.36
N LEU A 213 -2.40 6.54 14.06
CA LEU A 213 -3.45 5.67 13.52
C LEU A 213 -4.15 6.32 12.33
N ARG A 214 -4.85 5.48 11.55
CA ARG A 214 -5.54 5.89 10.31
C ARG A 214 -4.59 6.57 9.32
N TYR A 215 -3.35 6.09 9.29
CA TYR A 215 -2.32 6.57 8.37
C TYR A 215 -2.68 6.19 6.92
N ILE A 216 -2.48 7.13 6.01
CA ILE A 216 -2.72 6.95 4.57
C ILE A 216 -1.39 7.04 3.82
N LEU A 217 -1.00 5.96 3.16
CA LEU A 217 0.28 5.81 2.47
C LEU A 217 0.55 6.84 1.36
N ALA A 218 -0.47 7.38 0.73
CA ALA A 218 -0.30 8.26 -0.44
C ALA A 218 -0.11 9.75 -0.12
N ASP A 219 -0.16 10.13 1.14
CA ASP A 219 0.00 11.54 1.54
C ASP A 219 1.36 11.76 2.20
N SER A 220 2.40 11.96 1.40
CA SER A 220 3.78 12.13 1.87
C SER A 220 3.88 12.94 3.18
N GLY A 221 4.45 12.34 4.21
CA GLY A 221 4.56 12.90 5.56
C GLY A 221 3.42 12.43 6.48
N ARG A 222 2.95 13.31 7.39
CA ARG A 222 1.92 12.95 8.36
C ARG A 222 0.53 12.88 7.74
N SER A 223 -0.18 11.80 8.02
CA SER A 223 -1.61 11.64 7.73
C SER A 223 -2.29 10.91 8.89
N GLY A 224 -3.60 10.79 8.88
CA GLY A 224 -4.33 10.25 10.03
C GLY A 224 -4.22 11.11 11.27
N TYR A 225 -4.17 10.49 12.43
CA TYR A 225 -3.96 11.16 13.71
C TYR A 225 -2.70 10.61 14.36
N SER A 226 -1.86 11.49 14.90
CA SER A 226 -0.59 11.07 15.52
C SER A 226 -0.22 11.94 16.70
N VAL A 227 0.51 11.34 17.64
CA VAL A 227 1.13 12.03 18.76
C VAL A 227 2.62 11.77 18.77
N THR A 228 3.41 12.79 19.04
CA THR A 228 4.86 12.69 19.28
C THR A 228 5.21 13.23 20.62
N LEU A 229 6.09 12.52 21.34
CA LEU A 229 6.61 12.86 22.65
C LEU A 229 8.11 13.14 22.54
N TYR A 230 8.53 14.28 23.05
CA TYR A 230 9.90 14.81 22.99
C TYR A 230 10.67 14.45 24.27
N GLU A 231 11.99 14.47 24.19
CA GLU A 231 12.90 14.19 25.32
C GLU A 231 12.70 15.08 26.55
N ASN A 232 12.11 16.24 26.35
CA ASN A 232 11.84 17.20 27.43
C ASN A 232 10.41 17.11 27.99
N GLY A 233 9.67 16.04 27.62
CA GLY A 233 8.29 15.82 28.04
C GLY A 233 7.24 16.60 27.24
N ASN A 234 7.64 17.48 26.32
CA ASN A 234 6.67 18.13 25.44
C ASN A 234 6.03 17.08 24.51
N TRP A 235 4.76 17.29 24.20
CA TRP A 235 4.08 16.46 23.21
C TRP A 235 3.29 17.32 22.22
N ASN A 236 3.20 16.83 20.97
CA ASN A 236 2.38 17.44 19.94
C ASN A 236 1.41 16.39 19.39
N PHE A 237 0.15 16.78 19.21
CA PHE A 237 -0.88 15.97 18.57
C PHE A 237 -1.26 16.59 17.22
N PHE A 238 -1.38 15.72 16.19
CA PHE A 238 -1.62 16.11 14.81
C PHE A 238 -2.86 15.44 14.25
N GLY A 239 -3.65 16.22 13.48
CA GLY A 239 -4.62 15.71 12.52
C GLY A 239 -4.07 15.97 11.11
N GLY A 240 -3.63 14.94 10.42
CA GLY A 240 -2.82 15.07 9.22
C GLY A 240 -1.52 15.83 9.49
N LYS A 241 -1.23 16.84 8.68
CA LYS A 241 -0.03 17.70 8.84
C LYS A 241 -0.22 18.84 9.85
N LYS A 242 -1.46 19.08 10.29
CA LYS A 242 -1.79 20.19 11.18
C LYS A 242 -1.59 19.78 12.64
N LYS A 243 -0.74 20.53 13.37
CA LYS A 243 -0.70 20.42 14.82
C LYS A 243 -2.02 20.97 15.39
N VAL A 244 -2.72 20.14 16.17
CA VAL A 244 -4.05 20.43 16.73
C VAL A 244 -3.95 20.79 18.20
N LEU A 245 -3.17 20.01 18.96
CA LEU A 245 -2.95 20.20 20.39
C LEU A 245 -1.46 20.03 20.71
N ASP A 246 -1.05 20.60 21.83
CA ASP A 246 0.27 20.41 22.43
C ASP A 246 0.20 20.54 23.94
N GLY A 247 1.20 20.04 24.63
CA GLY A 247 1.34 20.13 26.08
C GLY A 247 2.68 19.58 26.56
N ASN A 248 2.76 19.38 27.87
CA ASN A 248 3.98 18.91 28.52
C ASN A 248 3.66 17.94 29.65
N ILE A 249 4.48 16.92 29.81
CA ILE A 249 4.50 15.98 30.95
C ILE A 249 5.61 16.47 31.88
N ALA A 250 5.22 16.85 33.10
CA ALA A 250 6.19 17.31 34.11
C ALA A 250 7.10 16.16 34.54
N ASP A 251 8.36 16.49 34.86
CA ASP A 251 9.37 15.55 35.37
C ASP A 251 9.59 14.31 34.49
N PHE A 252 9.42 14.47 33.17
CA PHE A 252 9.62 13.41 32.19
C PHE A 252 11.10 12.99 32.13
N ASP A 253 11.37 11.68 32.23
CA ASP A 253 12.71 11.11 32.19
C ASP A 253 12.96 10.35 30.89
N SER A 254 13.44 11.04 29.86
CA SER A 254 13.68 10.49 28.52
C SER A 254 14.73 9.36 28.46
N SER A 255 15.46 9.11 29.55
CA SER A 255 16.42 7.98 29.65
C SER A 255 15.73 6.63 29.88
N LYS A 256 14.44 6.64 30.14
CA LYS A 256 13.61 5.45 30.37
C LYS A 256 12.68 5.18 29.20
N TRP A 257 12.24 3.96 29.11
CA TRP A 257 11.17 3.55 28.24
C TRP A 257 9.83 4.10 28.75
N HIS A 258 9.04 4.65 27.84
CA HIS A 258 7.69 5.16 28.10
C HIS A 258 6.70 4.54 27.15
N ASN A 259 5.58 4.06 27.66
CA ASN A 259 4.50 3.56 26.81
C ASN A 259 3.64 4.71 26.31
N ILE A 260 3.53 4.85 24.99
CA ILE A 260 2.64 5.81 24.35
C ILE A 260 1.53 5.07 23.61
N LYS A 261 0.27 5.47 23.83
CA LYS A 261 -0.91 4.85 23.18
C LYS A 261 -1.82 5.92 22.61
N ILE A 262 -2.23 5.71 21.36
CA ILE A 262 -3.31 6.46 20.70
C ILE A 262 -4.45 5.51 20.37
N SER A 263 -5.70 5.92 20.59
CA SER A 263 -6.88 5.08 20.38
C SER A 263 -7.95 5.84 19.62
N ALA A 264 -8.64 5.17 18.71
CA ALA A 264 -9.80 5.70 18.00
C ALA A 264 -11.03 4.81 18.24
N LEU A 265 -12.14 5.45 18.61
CA LEU A 265 -13.47 4.86 18.61
C LEU A 265 -14.40 5.82 17.85
N ASN A 266 -14.80 5.46 16.65
CA ASN A 266 -15.48 6.37 15.73
C ASN A 266 -14.69 7.68 15.55
N ASN A 267 -15.22 8.82 15.94
CA ASN A 267 -14.55 10.12 15.87
C ASN A 267 -13.85 10.55 17.18
N ASP A 268 -13.92 9.72 18.22
CA ASP A 268 -13.28 10.01 19.49
C ASP A 268 -11.85 9.45 19.51
N ILE A 269 -10.87 10.34 19.67
CA ILE A 269 -9.44 10.02 19.69
C ILE A 269 -8.90 10.32 21.10
N THR A 270 -8.30 9.32 21.74
CA THR A 270 -7.66 9.49 23.04
C THR A 270 -6.18 9.15 22.97
N VAL A 271 -5.38 9.82 23.80
CA VAL A 271 -3.94 9.50 23.95
C VAL A 271 -3.60 9.36 25.42
N SER A 272 -2.77 8.37 25.72
CA SER A 272 -2.16 8.20 27.04
C SER A 272 -0.65 7.97 26.94
N VAL A 273 0.07 8.38 27.99
CA VAL A 273 1.48 8.07 28.21
C VAL A 273 1.59 7.41 29.59
N ASP A 274 2.24 6.25 29.65
CA ASP A 274 2.38 5.42 30.86
C ASP A 274 1.04 5.15 31.56
N GLY A 275 -0.02 5.00 30.76
CA GLY A 275 -1.39 4.77 31.25
C GLY A 275 -2.18 6.05 31.62
N GLU A 276 -1.51 7.19 31.77
CA GLU A 276 -2.18 8.47 32.09
C GLU A 276 -2.71 9.13 30.82
N LYS A 277 -4.03 9.40 30.77
CA LYS A 277 -4.68 10.07 29.63
C LYS A 277 -4.26 11.54 29.55
N ILE A 278 -3.64 11.93 28.45
CA ILE A 278 -3.21 13.32 28.20
C ILE A 278 -4.06 14.03 27.14
N ILE A 279 -4.77 13.30 26.28
CA ILE A 279 -5.62 13.86 25.23
C ILE A 279 -6.97 13.15 25.21
N ASP A 280 -8.02 13.97 25.04
CA ASP A 280 -9.37 13.57 24.70
C ASP A 280 -9.84 14.52 23.58
N TYR A 281 -9.88 14.02 22.36
CA TYR A 281 -10.11 14.82 21.16
C TYR A 281 -11.22 14.21 20.32
N LYS A 282 -12.17 15.03 19.90
CA LYS A 282 -13.20 14.67 18.94
C LYS A 282 -12.82 15.13 17.55
N ALA A 283 -12.58 14.18 16.66
CA ALA A 283 -12.28 14.50 15.26
C ALA A 283 -13.51 15.17 14.60
N GLU A 284 -13.24 16.23 13.84
CA GLU A 284 -14.26 16.93 13.06
C GLU A 284 -14.82 16.02 11.96
N GLU A 285 -16.03 16.29 11.48
CA GLU A 285 -16.51 15.74 10.22
C GLU A 285 -15.55 16.12 9.10
N GLY A 286 -15.23 15.19 8.21
CA GLY A 286 -14.23 15.39 7.18
C GLY A 286 -12.81 14.97 7.58
N GLY A 287 -12.65 14.21 8.66
CA GLY A 287 -11.39 13.65 9.11
C GLY A 287 -11.03 12.30 8.45
N TYR A 288 -9.94 11.72 8.93
CA TYR A 288 -9.49 10.39 8.51
C TYR A 288 -10.32 9.33 9.24
N SER A 289 -10.87 8.38 8.49
CA SER A 289 -11.78 7.36 9.03
C SER A 289 -11.12 6.00 9.23
N ALA A 290 -10.35 5.50 8.26
CA ALA A 290 -9.67 4.22 8.33
C ALA A 290 -8.27 4.32 7.74
N GLY A 291 -7.37 3.43 8.15
CA GLY A 291 -5.99 3.42 7.67
C GLY A 291 -5.06 2.63 8.58
N ARG A 292 -3.78 2.67 8.27
CA ARG A 292 -2.71 1.90 8.92
C ARG A 292 -2.27 2.52 10.25
N ALA A 293 -1.51 1.75 11.01
CA ALA A 293 -0.69 2.25 12.11
C ALA A 293 0.60 2.88 11.58
N ALA A 294 1.17 3.83 12.35
CA ALA A 294 2.45 4.43 12.02
C ALA A 294 3.28 4.71 13.29
N LEU A 295 4.59 4.65 13.14
CA LEU A 295 5.56 5.12 14.13
C LEU A 295 6.32 6.31 13.55
N TYR A 296 6.51 7.33 14.36
CA TYR A 296 7.18 8.59 13.99
C TYR A 296 8.42 8.79 14.83
N SER A 297 9.50 9.25 14.22
CA SER A 297 10.76 9.50 14.89
C SER A 297 11.41 10.80 14.45
N SER A 298 12.28 11.31 15.27
CA SER A 298 13.29 12.29 14.87
C SER A 298 14.49 11.58 14.22
N TYR A 299 15.40 12.36 13.63
CA TYR A 299 16.68 11.87 13.10
C TYR A 299 17.75 11.68 14.21
N ASN A 300 17.39 11.03 15.33
CA ASN A 300 18.24 10.88 16.53
C ASN A 300 18.27 9.45 17.11
N ASN A 301 18.13 8.43 16.27
CA ASN A 301 18.19 7.03 16.69
C ASN A 301 17.17 6.62 17.79
N CYS A 302 15.99 7.23 17.79
CA CYS A 302 14.93 6.83 18.72
C CYS A 302 14.56 5.35 18.51
N CYS A 303 14.20 4.71 19.61
CA CYS A 303 13.86 3.29 19.62
C CYS A 303 12.39 3.07 19.95
N PHE A 304 11.88 1.95 19.44
CA PHE A 304 10.52 1.46 19.68
C PHE A 304 10.59 -0.02 20.06
N ASP A 305 9.69 -0.42 20.96
CA ASP A 305 9.54 -1.81 21.37
C ASP A 305 8.08 -2.10 21.72
N ASN A 306 7.71 -3.37 21.85
CA ASN A 306 6.41 -3.82 22.30
C ASN A 306 5.24 -3.14 21.57
N VAL A 307 5.36 -3.03 20.24
CA VAL A 307 4.29 -2.47 19.40
C VAL A 307 3.05 -3.34 19.50
N LYS A 308 1.91 -2.71 19.77
CA LYS A 308 0.63 -3.39 19.89
C LYS A 308 -0.48 -2.61 19.20
N VAL A 309 -1.27 -3.31 18.40
CA VAL A 309 -2.50 -2.77 17.79
C VAL A 309 -3.68 -3.64 18.22
N GLU A 310 -4.72 -3.01 18.78
CA GLU A 310 -5.90 -3.70 19.33
C GLU A 310 -7.18 -3.04 18.83
N ALA A 311 -8.21 -3.84 18.59
CA ALA A 311 -9.54 -3.32 18.36
C ALA A 311 -10.06 -2.55 19.60
N THR A 312 -10.64 -1.39 19.39
CA THR A 312 -11.35 -0.61 20.43
C THR A 312 -12.85 -0.88 20.41
N ASP A 313 -13.33 -1.52 19.35
CA ASP A 313 -14.70 -1.98 19.19
C ASP A 313 -14.67 -3.37 18.53
N SER A 314 -15.24 -4.38 19.18
CA SER A 314 -15.30 -5.74 18.66
C SER A 314 -16.30 -5.90 17.50
N VAL A 315 -17.30 -5.02 17.45
CA VAL A 315 -18.36 -5.08 16.42
C VAL A 315 -17.92 -4.43 15.12
N GLN A 316 -17.29 -3.25 15.18
CA GLN A 316 -16.86 -2.49 14.01
C GLN A 316 -15.36 -2.15 14.04
N PRO A 317 -14.45 -3.12 14.13
CA PRO A 317 -13.01 -2.86 14.12
C PRO A 317 -12.49 -2.50 12.73
N TYR A 318 -13.21 -2.86 11.65
CA TYR A 318 -12.78 -2.76 10.27
C TYR A 318 -13.85 -2.15 9.36
N VAL A 319 -13.41 -1.71 8.17
CA VAL A 319 -14.28 -1.33 7.06
C VAL A 319 -13.94 -2.18 5.83
N ASN A 320 -14.91 -2.41 4.96
CA ASN A 320 -14.65 -2.83 3.59
C ASN A 320 -14.47 -1.60 2.71
N LYS A 321 -13.44 -1.60 1.86
CA LYS A 321 -13.09 -0.45 1.01
C LYS A 321 -13.38 -0.75 -0.45
N PHE A 322 -14.08 0.18 -1.09
CA PHE A 322 -14.45 0.12 -2.49
C PHE A 322 -14.03 1.39 -3.22
N ASP A 323 -13.47 1.22 -4.40
CA ASP A 323 -13.13 2.29 -5.30
C ASP A 323 -14.38 2.90 -5.94
N ASN A 324 -14.34 4.17 -6.31
CA ASN A 324 -15.46 4.82 -6.99
C ASN A 324 -15.81 4.21 -8.36
N PHE A 325 -14.97 3.32 -8.90
CA PHE A 325 -15.22 2.53 -10.11
C PHE A 325 -15.67 1.08 -9.83
N ASP A 326 -15.70 0.65 -8.58
CA ASP A 326 -16.16 -0.69 -8.24
C ASP A 326 -17.69 -0.79 -8.51
N ASN A 327 -18.16 -1.99 -8.80
CA ASN A 327 -19.53 -2.29 -9.24
C ASN A 327 -20.63 -1.98 -8.23
N ILE A 328 -20.28 -1.62 -7.00
CA ILE A 328 -21.25 -1.12 -6.02
C ILE A 328 -21.75 0.29 -6.33
N PHE A 329 -21.04 1.05 -7.18
CA PHE A 329 -21.41 2.39 -7.60
C PHE A 329 -22.20 2.35 -8.91
N THR A 330 -23.31 3.07 -8.96
CA THR A 330 -24.09 3.32 -10.19
C THR A 330 -24.31 4.81 -10.32
N TYR A 331 -23.79 5.40 -11.39
CA TYR A 331 -23.84 6.83 -11.66
C TYR A 331 -24.98 7.19 -12.61
N SER A 332 -25.57 8.40 -12.45
CA SER A 332 -26.48 8.96 -13.44
C SER A 332 -25.79 9.12 -14.80
N GLU A 333 -26.54 8.97 -15.88
CA GLU A 333 -26.03 9.03 -17.26
C GLU A 333 -25.28 10.34 -17.58
N ASN A 334 -25.67 11.43 -16.92
CA ASN A 334 -25.12 12.76 -17.16
C ASN A 334 -24.64 13.41 -15.85
N GLY A 335 -23.72 14.37 -15.97
CA GLY A 335 -23.26 15.22 -14.88
C GLY A 335 -22.04 14.69 -14.13
N TRP A 336 -21.45 13.60 -14.58
CA TRP A 336 -20.21 13.03 -14.01
C TRP A 336 -19.05 13.11 -14.99
N GLU A 337 -17.87 13.44 -14.45
CA GLU A 337 -16.56 13.30 -15.08
C GLU A 337 -15.75 12.31 -14.28
N HIS A 338 -15.28 11.25 -14.94
CA HIS A 338 -14.54 10.15 -14.32
C HIS A 338 -13.07 10.20 -14.72
N SER A 339 -12.16 10.16 -13.75
CA SER A 339 -10.71 10.11 -13.96
C SER A 339 -10.11 8.81 -13.45
N THR A 340 -9.41 8.08 -14.32
CA THR A 340 -8.76 6.81 -14.00
C THR A 340 -7.25 6.94 -13.75
N MET A 341 -6.68 8.12 -13.92
CA MET A 341 -5.24 8.40 -13.75
C MET A 341 -5.03 9.73 -13.05
N ASP A 342 -5.80 9.97 -12.01
CA ASP A 342 -5.72 11.17 -11.21
C ASP A 342 -4.52 11.13 -10.24
N SER A 343 -4.52 11.98 -9.25
CA SER A 343 -3.50 12.05 -8.24
C SER A 343 -3.25 10.70 -7.56
N PHE A 344 -1.99 10.34 -7.36
CA PHE A 344 -1.62 9.16 -6.55
C PHE A 344 -2.11 9.26 -5.09
N LYS A 345 -2.59 10.45 -4.68
CA LYS A 345 -3.20 10.68 -3.37
C LYS A 345 -4.63 10.15 -3.27
N ASN A 346 -5.30 9.88 -4.40
CA ASN A 346 -6.61 9.26 -4.41
C ASN A 346 -6.50 7.73 -4.32
N TYR A 347 -7.53 7.08 -3.80
CA TYR A 347 -7.58 5.62 -3.71
C TYR A 347 -7.55 5.02 -5.11
N LYS A 348 -6.69 4.03 -5.34
CA LYS A 348 -6.42 3.45 -6.67
C LYS A 348 -6.15 4.47 -7.79
N ARG A 349 -5.89 5.76 -7.46
CA ARG A 349 -5.65 6.87 -8.40
C ARG A 349 -6.86 7.23 -9.27
N THR A 350 -8.04 7.02 -8.76
CA THR A 350 -9.30 7.32 -9.43
C THR A 350 -10.07 8.41 -8.68
N ILE A 351 -10.98 9.10 -9.34
CA ILE A 351 -11.93 10.02 -8.74
C ILE A 351 -13.07 10.30 -9.71
N SER A 352 -14.27 10.52 -9.20
CA SER A 352 -15.43 10.94 -9.98
C SER A 352 -15.94 12.30 -9.49
N HIS A 353 -16.15 13.24 -10.42
CA HIS A 353 -16.63 14.59 -10.14
C HIS A 353 -18.06 14.75 -10.67
N GLY A 354 -19.00 15.05 -9.77
CA GLY A 354 -20.39 15.30 -10.10
C GLY A 354 -20.75 16.77 -10.01
N THR A 355 -21.59 17.26 -10.94
CA THR A 355 -22.13 18.62 -10.96
C THR A 355 -23.59 18.64 -10.53
N GLU A 356 -24.19 19.81 -10.37
CA GLU A 356 -25.61 19.99 -10.00
C GLU A 356 -26.52 19.10 -10.83
N GLY A 357 -27.44 18.39 -10.16
CA GLY A 357 -28.38 17.42 -10.72
C GLY A 357 -27.83 16.01 -10.91
N ALA A 358 -26.50 15.81 -10.86
CA ALA A 358 -25.91 14.49 -10.93
C ALA A 358 -26.19 13.69 -9.65
N TYR A 359 -26.39 12.38 -9.79
CA TYR A 359 -26.52 11.49 -8.64
C TYR A 359 -25.74 10.19 -8.85
N PHE A 360 -25.45 9.51 -7.76
CA PHE A 360 -25.03 8.11 -7.77
C PHE A 360 -25.75 7.33 -6.69
N THR A 361 -25.79 6.01 -6.87
CA THR A 361 -26.18 5.06 -5.84
C THR A 361 -25.00 4.19 -5.48
N VAL A 362 -24.97 3.73 -4.22
CA VAL A 362 -24.03 2.71 -3.72
C VAL A 362 -24.87 1.62 -3.08
N ASP A 363 -24.79 0.42 -3.64
CA ASP A 363 -25.42 -0.78 -3.07
C ASP A 363 -24.37 -1.52 -2.21
N PHE A 364 -24.66 -1.70 -0.93
CA PHE A 364 -23.69 -2.26 0.01
C PHE A 364 -24.35 -3.20 1.03
N GLU A 365 -23.58 -4.08 1.60
CA GLU A 365 -23.98 -4.92 2.72
C GLU A 365 -23.18 -4.54 3.97
N GLY A 366 -23.88 -4.05 5.00
CA GLY A 366 -23.21 -3.55 6.20
C GLY A 366 -24.15 -2.88 7.18
N THR A 367 -23.56 -2.12 8.11
CA THR A 367 -24.22 -1.35 9.16
C THR A 367 -24.10 0.16 8.94
N GLY A 368 -23.44 0.57 7.85
CA GLY A 368 -23.21 1.96 7.51
C GLY A 368 -22.19 2.14 6.42
N ILE A 369 -21.99 3.38 6.01
CA ILE A 369 -21.09 3.74 4.92
C ILE A 369 -20.44 5.10 5.16
N ILE A 370 -19.15 5.21 4.83
CA ILE A 370 -18.39 6.45 4.80
C ILE A 370 -17.98 6.72 3.36
N LEU A 371 -18.26 7.93 2.86
CA LEU A 371 -17.77 8.37 1.56
C LEU A 371 -16.56 9.28 1.73
N THR A 372 -15.53 9.04 0.93
CA THR A 372 -14.30 9.86 0.89
C THR A 372 -14.16 10.56 -0.45
N GLY A 373 -13.52 11.74 -0.43
CA GLY A 373 -13.25 12.52 -1.64
C GLY A 373 -12.77 13.93 -1.32
N VAL A 374 -12.21 14.60 -2.32
CA VAL A 374 -11.71 15.98 -2.18
C VAL A 374 -12.85 16.96 -2.38
N GLN A 375 -13.34 17.57 -1.31
CA GLN A 375 -14.38 18.56 -1.36
C GLN A 375 -13.83 19.99 -1.25
N LYS A 376 -14.26 20.87 -2.14
CA LYS A 376 -13.85 22.29 -2.11
C LYS A 376 -14.67 23.13 -1.13
N GLY A 377 -15.78 22.59 -0.63
CA GLY A 377 -16.82 23.28 0.12
C GLY A 377 -17.89 23.88 -0.79
N ASP A 378 -18.89 24.56 -0.19
CA ASP A 378 -20.02 25.19 -0.88
C ASP A 378 -20.84 24.22 -1.75
N THR A 379 -20.88 22.96 -1.37
CA THR A 379 -21.64 21.89 -2.02
C THR A 379 -22.79 21.47 -1.12
N VAL A 380 -23.97 21.39 -1.66
CA VAL A 380 -25.15 20.83 -0.99
C VAL A 380 -25.58 19.55 -1.71
N VAL A 381 -25.82 18.50 -0.95
CA VAL A 381 -26.27 17.22 -1.47
C VAL A 381 -27.56 16.75 -0.78
N SER A 382 -28.39 16.03 -1.50
CA SER A 382 -29.52 15.28 -0.93
C SER A 382 -29.10 13.83 -0.72
N ILE A 383 -29.46 13.26 0.43
CA ILE A 383 -29.09 11.92 0.88
C ILE A 383 -30.35 11.09 1.10
N GLU A 384 -30.43 9.95 0.46
CA GLU A 384 -31.47 8.95 0.64
C GLU A 384 -30.82 7.62 1.03
N VAL A 385 -31.41 6.89 1.97
CA VAL A 385 -31.03 5.52 2.34
C VAL A 385 -32.26 4.65 2.23
N ASP A 386 -32.18 3.56 1.48
CA ASP A 386 -33.28 2.60 1.23
C ASP A 386 -34.57 3.31 0.73
N GLY A 387 -34.39 4.27 -0.18
CA GLY A 387 -35.47 5.05 -0.76
C GLY A 387 -36.13 6.08 0.19
N LYS A 388 -35.59 6.26 1.40
CA LYS A 388 -36.02 7.24 2.37
C LYS A 388 -35.05 8.41 2.42
N THR A 389 -35.57 9.64 2.30
CA THR A 389 -34.72 10.82 2.47
C THR A 389 -34.24 10.96 3.91
N VAL A 390 -32.92 10.94 4.09
CA VAL A 390 -32.26 11.19 5.37
C VAL A 390 -31.99 12.69 5.56
N ASN A 391 -31.51 13.34 4.50
CA ASN A 391 -31.26 14.78 4.49
C ASN A 391 -31.44 15.32 3.07
N LYS A 392 -32.23 16.42 2.93
CA LYS A 392 -32.49 17.05 1.61
C LYS A 392 -31.43 18.09 1.22
N GLU A 393 -30.76 18.69 2.19
CA GLU A 393 -29.83 19.81 2.01
C GLU A 393 -28.65 19.66 2.97
N TYR A 394 -27.90 18.55 2.84
CA TYR A 394 -26.69 18.34 3.61
C TYR A 394 -25.56 19.15 2.99
N THR A 395 -24.98 20.06 3.79
CA THR A 395 -23.81 20.83 3.38
C THR A 395 -22.55 20.01 3.58
N VAL A 396 -21.84 19.73 2.50
CA VAL A 396 -20.61 18.97 2.52
C VAL A 396 -19.45 19.85 3.02
N SER A 397 -18.77 19.42 4.06
CA SER A 397 -17.59 20.10 4.57
C SER A 397 -16.42 19.98 3.60
N LYS A 398 -15.49 20.97 3.65
CA LYS A 398 -14.26 20.93 2.91
C LYS A 398 -13.39 19.76 3.40
N THR A 399 -12.89 18.95 2.45
CA THR A 399 -12.01 17.81 2.76
C THR A 399 -10.78 17.78 1.87
N GLY A 400 -9.73 17.10 2.34
CA GLY A 400 -8.57 16.71 1.54
C GLY A 400 -8.70 15.32 0.93
N ASN A 401 -7.64 14.84 0.31
CA ASN A 401 -7.59 13.49 -0.26
C ASN A 401 -7.87 12.43 0.81
N ARG A 402 -8.68 11.43 0.47
CA ARG A 402 -9.07 10.29 1.32
C ARG A 402 -9.68 10.67 2.68
N GLN A 403 -10.13 11.91 2.83
CA GLN A 403 -10.91 12.34 3.99
C GLN A 403 -12.41 12.10 3.76
N SER A 404 -13.11 11.76 4.83
CA SER A 404 -14.54 11.50 4.78
C SER A 404 -15.33 12.79 4.62
N PHE A 405 -16.37 12.80 3.79
CA PHE A 405 -17.30 13.92 3.67
C PHE A 405 -18.74 13.55 4.01
N LEU A 406 -19.01 12.26 4.17
CA LEU A 406 -20.30 11.74 4.61
C LEU A 406 -20.08 10.48 5.46
N LEU A 407 -20.83 10.36 6.54
CA LEU A 407 -20.96 9.17 7.36
C LEU A 407 -22.45 8.85 7.56
N ILE A 408 -22.86 7.67 7.15
CA ILE A 408 -24.13 7.05 7.54
C ILE A 408 -23.77 5.86 8.43
N ASN A 409 -24.31 5.79 9.64
CA ASN A 409 -24.04 4.72 10.60
C ASN A 409 -25.33 4.33 11.36
N GLY A 410 -25.29 3.18 12.02
CA GLY A 410 -26.39 2.69 12.85
C GLY A 410 -27.53 2.02 12.08
N LEU A 411 -27.24 1.55 10.86
CA LEU A 411 -28.14 0.65 10.12
C LEU A 411 -28.07 -0.76 10.73
N GLU A 412 -29.08 -1.57 10.49
CA GLU A 412 -29.00 -3.01 10.81
C GLU A 412 -28.05 -3.69 9.82
N GLN A 413 -27.35 -4.76 10.24
CA GLN A 413 -26.50 -5.52 9.32
C GLN A 413 -27.36 -6.12 8.20
N GLY A 414 -27.12 -5.72 6.96
CA GLY A 414 -27.90 -6.15 5.81
C GLY A 414 -27.60 -5.35 4.54
N SER A 415 -28.37 -5.62 3.50
CA SER A 415 -28.27 -4.94 2.19
C SER A 415 -28.96 -3.57 2.26
N HIS A 416 -28.23 -2.55 1.84
CA HIS A 416 -28.69 -1.16 1.82
C HIS A 416 -28.32 -0.47 0.51
N THR A 417 -29.08 0.57 0.15
CA THR A 417 -28.79 1.45 -0.98
C THR A 417 -28.68 2.88 -0.46
N LEU A 418 -27.50 3.48 -0.59
CA LEU A 418 -27.30 4.92 -0.44
C LEU A 418 -27.50 5.60 -1.79
N LYS A 419 -28.30 6.68 -1.86
CA LYS A 419 -28.33 7.58 -3.00
C LYS A 419 -27.90 8.98 -2.58
N LEU A 420 -26.95 9.55 -3.31
CA LEU A 420 -26.50 10.93 -3.14
C LEU A 420 -26.76 11.70 -4.42
N THR A 421 -27.45 12.86 -4.29
CA THR A 421 -27.74 13.77 -5.41
C THR A 421 -27.11 15.12 -5.13
N VAL A 422 -26.37 15.67 -6.08
CA VAL A 422 -25.78 17.02 -5.98
C VAL A 422 -26.91 18.05 -6.20
N VAL A 423 -27.25 18.79 -5.15
CA VAL A 423 -28.29 19.82 -5.18
C VAL A 423 -27.74 21.15 -5.68
N SER A 424 -26.51 21.50 -5.23
CA SER A 424 -25.78 22.68 -5.74
C SER A 424 -24.27 22.51 -5.54
N GLY A 425 -23.50 23.18 -6.39
CA GLY A 425 -22.05 23.09 -6.37
C GLY A 425 -21.51 21.85 -7.10
N SER A 426 -20.45 21.26 -6.58
CA SER A 426 -19.83 20.06 -7.15
C SER A 426 -19.37 19.09 -6.06
N CYS A 427 -19.62 17.80 -6.25
CA CYS A 427 -19.23 16.74 -5.33
C CYS A 427 -18.18 15.82 -5.98
N SER A 428 -17.13 15.48 -5.25
CA SER A 428 -16.13 14.53 -5.71
C SER A 428 -16.16 13.28 -4.84
N VAL A 429 -16.21 12.10 -5.46
CA VAL A 429 -16.13 10.81 -4.75
C VAL A 429 -14.91 10.04 -5.19
N ASP A 430 -14.15 9.56 -4.22
CA ASP A 430 -12.90 8.79 -4.37
C ASP A 430 -13.13 7.32 -3.99
N ALA A 431 -13.78 7.07 -2.85
CA ALA A 431 -14.03 5.72 -2.38
C ALA A 431 -15.22 5.67 -1.40
N ALA A 432 -15.76 4.47 -1.23
CA ALA A 432 -16.66 4.11 -0.15
C ALA A 432 -15.95 3.18 0.86
N GLN A 433 -16.25 3.37 2.13
CA GLN A 433 -15.82 2.51 3.22
C GLN A 433 -17.07 2.00 3.93
N VAL A 434 -17.39 0.73 3.76
CA VAL A 434 -18.59 0.10 4.31
C VAL A 434 -18.29 -0.40 5.72
N LEU A 435 -19.06 0.07 6.68
CA LEU A 435 -19.07 -0.42 8.07
C LEU A 435 -19.88 -1.71 8.13
N TYR A 436 -19.43 -2.69 8.89
CA TYR A 436 -20.12 -3.97 9.04
C TYR A 436 -19.92 -4.56 10.44
N ASP A 437 -20.85 -5.40 10.86
CA ASP A 437 -20.71 -6.18 12.08
C ASP A 437 -19.79 -7.38 11.84
N TYR A 438 -18.54 -7.22 12.26
CA TYR A 438 -17.49 -8.23 12.07
C TYR A 438 -17.82 -9.57 12.74
N GLU A 439 -18.43 -9.54 13.94
CA GLU A 439 -18.80 -10.76 14.65
C GLU A 439 -19.95 -11.49 13.97
N ALA A 440 -20.96 -10.75 13.50
CA ALA A 440 -22.11 -11.34 12.80
C ALA A 440 -21.66 -12.00 11.47
N VAL A 441 -20.82 -11.31 10.69
CA VAL A 441 -20.31 -11.83 9.40
C VAL A 441 -19.46 -13.09 9.61
N ASN A 442 -18.56 -13.11 10.58
CA ASN A 442 -17.72 -14.28 10.85
C ASN A 442 -18.53 -15.48 11.39
N LYS A 443 -19.54 -15.24 12.21
CA LYS A 443 -20.45 -16.32 12.67
C LYS A 443 -21.21 -16.95 11.49
N ALA A 444 -21.65 -16.15 10.53
CA ALA A 444 -22.32 -16.65 9.33
C ALA A 444 -21.38 -17.53 8.49
N VAL A 445 -20.15 -17.11 8.24
CA VAL A 445 -19.13 -17.88 7.50
C VAL A 445 -18.85 -19.23 8.18
N ILE A 446 -18.68 -19.25 9.50
CA ILE A 446 -18.45 -20.50 10.26
C ILE A 446 -19.65 -21.45 10.15
N SER A 447 -20.88 -20.92 10.19
CA SER A 447 -22.10 -21.74 10.07
C SER A 447 -22.26 -22.34 8.67
N GLU A 448 -21.92 -21.61 7.61
CA GLU A 448 -21.97 -22.11 6.23
C GLU A 448 -20.90 -23.19 5.99
N THR A 449 -19.67 -23.00 6.47
CA THR A 449 -18.61 -24.02 6.36
C THR A 449 -18.93 -25.28 7.15
N SER A 450 -19.60 -25.18 8.28
CA SER A 450 -20.05 -26.34 9.07
C SER A 450 -21.17 -27.13 8.38
N SER A 451 -22.05 -26.47 7.64
CA SER A 451 -23.13 -27.10 6.91
C SER A 451 -22.66 -27.85 5.65
N VAL A 452 -21.53 -27.45 5.07
CA VAL A 452 -20.91 -28.15 3.91
C VAL A 452 -20.08 -29.36 4.36
N ALA A 453 -19.55 -29.38 5.58
CA ALA A 453 -18.72 -30.45 6.12
C ALA A 453 -19.53 -31.73 6.49
N GLU A 454 -20.86 -31.65 6.63
CA GLU A 454 -21.72 -32.84 6.91
C GLU A 454 -22.09 -33.68 5.68
N SER A 455 -21.66 -33.31 4.46
CA SER A 455 -22.05 -34.00 3.22
C SER A 455 -20.93 -34.76 2.47
N THR A 456 -19.72 -34.88 3.01
CA THR A 456 -18.65 -35.69 2.37
C THR A 456 -17.92 -36.54 3.39
N ASP A 457 -18.45 -37.77 3.57
CA ASP A 457 -17.71 -38.90 4.14
C ASP A 457 -16.72 -39.40 3.08
N SER A 458 -15.43 -39.07 3.22
CA SER A 458 -14.36 -39.85 2.63
C SER A 458 -13.08 -39.70 3.49
N SER A 459 -12.78 -40.82 4.12
CA SER A 459 -11.59 -41.11 4.90
C SER A 459 -10.29 -40.76 4.19
N TYR A 460 -9.53 -39.79 4.71
CA TYR A 460 -8.13 -39.62 4.40
C TYR A 460 -7.31 -39.82 5.67
N SER A 461 -6.55 -40.90 5.73
CA SER A 461 -5.63 -41.19 6.83
C SER A 461 -4.34 -40.42 6.65
N VAL A 462 -3.98 -39.64 7.68
CA VAL A 462 -2.68 -38.96 7.82
C VAL A 462 -1.62 -40.02 8.17
N PRO A 463 -0.44 -40.06 7.52
CA PRO A 463 0.69 -40.89 7.96
C PRO A 463 1.35 -40.25 9.20
N GLU A 464 1.51 -41.07 10.25
CA GLU A 464 2.32 -40.68 11.43
C GLU A 464 3.80 -40.59 11.06
N ASP A 465 4.40 -39.49 11.47
CA ASP A 465 5.83 -39.20 11.35
C ASP A 465 6.59 -39.97 12.44
N ASN A 466 7.46 -40.91 12.05
CA ASN A 466 8.31 -41.64 12.96
C ASN A 466 9.70 -40.98 13.02
N ASP A 467 9.94 -40.33 14.12
CA ASP A 467 11.24 -39.82 14.59
C ASP A 467 12.28 -40.97 14.70
N LYS A 468 13.42 -40.86 13.99
CA LYS A 468 14.68 -41.49 14.40
C LYS A 468 15.91 -40.71 13.96
N SER A 469 16.55 -40.21 14.97
CA SER A 469 17.94 -39.70 15.02
C SER A 469 18.98 -40.50 14.22
N ALA A 470 19.88 -39.81 13.50
CA ALA A 470 21.23 -40.30 13.22
C ALA A 470 22.24 -39.16 13.05
N LYS A 471 23.37 -39.34 13.69
CA LYS A 471 24.54 -38.49 13.91
C LYS A 471 25.33 -38.13 12.64
N SER A 472 25.86 -36.91 12.70
CA SER A 472 27.09 -36.34 12.12
C SER A 472 27.95 -37.16 11.16
N ASN A 473 28.29 -36.57 10.01
CA ASN A 473 29.70 -36.50 9.58
C ASN A 473 29.91 -35.34 8.60
N GLY A 474 31.02 -34.62 8.81
CA GLY A 474 31.39 -33.44 8.07
C GLY A 474 31.82 -33.75 6.64
N GLY A 475 31.41 -32.89 5.74
CA GLY A 475 31.87 -32.87 4.36
C GLY A 475 31.67 -31.47 3.81
N LYS A 476 32.77 -30.80 3.50
CA LYS A 476 32.77 -29.54 2.73
C LYS A 476 32.13 -29.80 1.38
N GLY A 477 30.93 -29.32 1.19
CA GLY A 477 30.23 -29.31 -0.10
C GLY A 477 29.82 -27.89 -0.42
N SER A 478 30.34 -27.36 -1.52
CA SER A 478 29.92 -26.12 -2.12
C SER A 478 28.41 -26.18 -2.41
N PHE A 479 27.68 -25.20 -1.89
CA PHE A 479 26.27 -25.06 -2.20
C PHE A 479 26.11 -24.60 -3.67
N PRO A 480 25.29 -25.27 -4.46
CA PRO A 480 24.87 -24.71 -5.73
C PRO A 480 23.92 -23.53 -5.45
N PHE A 481 24.30 -22.38 -5.96
CA PHE A 481 23.45 -21.20 -6.03
C PHE A 481 22.24 -21.54 -6.90
N VAL A 482 21.09 -21.72 -6.31
CA VAL A 482 19.82 -21.74 -7.05
C VAL A 482 19.48 -20.29 -7.33
N PRO A 483 19.45 -19.84 -8.59
CA PRO A 483 18.93 -18.51 -8.88
C PRO A 483 17.45 -18.52 -8.54
N VAL A 484 17.05 -17.82 -7.50
CA VAL A 484 15.68 -17.43 -7.29
C VAL A 484 15.33 -16.57 -8.52
N ALA A 485 14.56 -17.14 -9.43
CA ALA A 485 13.87 -16.34 -10.42
C ALA A 485 12.98 -15.39 -9.63
N VAL A 486 13.45 -14.15 -9.50
CA VAL A 486 12.58 -13.05 -9.10
C VAL A 486 11.56 -12.98 -10.24
N GLY A 487 10.42 -13.62 -10.03
CA GLY A 487 9.25 -13.34 -10.83
C GLY A 487 9.10 -11.83 -10.79
N ALA A 488 9.26 -11.20 -11.94
CA ALA A 488 8.90 -9.82 -12.09
C ALA A 488 7.41 -9.76 -11.73
N VAL A 489 7.13 -9.43 -10.49
CA VAL A 489 5.88 -8.79 -10.18
C VAL A 489 5.89 -7.61 -11.13
N ALA A 490 5.10 -7.69 -12.17
CA ALA A 490 4.76 -6.55 -12.97
C ALA A 490 3.97 -5.64 -12.03
N VAL A 491 4.70 -4.88 -11.22
CA VAL A 491 4.22 -3.59 -10.81
C VAL A 491 4.02 -2.90 -12.15
N ALA A 492 2.78 -2.84 -12.61
CA ALA A 492 2.39 -1.87 -13.60
C ALA A 492 2.70 -0.53 -12.95
N ALA A 493 3.97 -0.11 -13.08
CA ALA A 493 4.34 1.27 -12.88
C ALA A 493 3.54 1.99 -13.96
N ALA A 494 2.41 2.55 -13.55
CA ALA A 494 1.64 3.45 -14.35
C ALA A 494 2.58 4.55 -14.80
N ILE A 495 3.01 4.48 -16.03
CA ILE A 495 3.82 5.51 -16.66
C ILE A 495 2.89 6.72 -16.78
N GLY A 496 3.17 7.74 -15.96
CA GLY A 496 2.45 8.99 -16.01
C GLY A 496 2.50 9.58 -17.40
N ALA A 497 1.34 9.75 -18.02
CA ALA A 497 1.21 10.52 -19.25
C ALA A 497 1.67 11.96 -18.95
N GLY A 498 2.74 12.37 -19.62
CA GLY A 498 3.30 13.70 -19.53
C GLY A 498 2.26 14.75 -19.95
N VAL A 499 1.98 15.68 -19.04
CA VAL A 499 1.27 16.92 -19.37
C VAL A 499 2.17 17.75 -20.27
N ALA A 500 1.81 17.88 -21.55
CA ALA A 500 2.44 18.79 -22.48
C ALA A 500 2.16 20.24 -22.01
N ILE A 501 3.14 20.87 -21.37
CA ILE A 501 3.10 22.30 -21.10
C ILE A 501 3.47 23.02 -22.41
N ALA A 502 2.46 23.48 -23.14
CA ALA A 502 2.64 24.40 -24.24
C ALA A 502 3.10 25.78 -23.67
N LYS A 503 4.37 26.09 -23.81
CA LYS A 503 4.89 27.44 -23.58
C LYS A 503 4.40 28.36 -24.71
N MET A 504 3.34 29.11 -24.48
CA MET A 504 3.00 30.26 -25.30
C MET A 504 4.03 31.36 -25.06
N LYS A 505 4.90 31.62 -26.03
CA LYS A 505 5.70 32.87 -26.10
C LYS A 505 4.75 34.01 -26.39
N LYS A 506 4.57 34.92 -25.43
CA LYS A 506 4.04 36.25 -25.69
C LYS A 506 5.06 37.03 -26.51
N LYS A 507 4.73 37.37 -27.75
CA LYS A 507 5.37 38.46 -28.47
C LYS A 507 4.95 39.79 -27.82
N LYS A 508 5.95 40.59 -27.43
CA LYS A 508 5.77 42.01 -27.19
C LYS A 508 5.88 42.69 -28.55
N ASP A 509 4.93 43.48 -28.87
CA ASP A 509 5.04 44.76 -29.59
C ASP A 509 4.42 45.82 -28.71
#